data_da9643aad72dfea1b1637e8ad6ed4b2c
#
_entry.id   da9643aad72dfea1b1637e8ad6ed4b2c
#
_cell.length_a   1.000
_cell.length_b   1.000
_cell.length_c   1.000
_cell.angle_alpha   90.00
_cell.angle_beta   90.00
_cell.angle_gamma   90.00
#
_symmetry.space_group_name_H-M   'P 1'
#
loop_
_entity.id
_entity.type
_entity.pdbx_description
1 polymer ?
#
loop_
_entity_poly.entity_id
_entity_poly.type
_entity_poly.pdbx_seq_one_letter_code
_entity_poly.pdbx_strand_id
1 'polypeptide(L)'
;RIKLNESGQLVSREDLVDLIKIANPNMLYGTARAGDIGTGQVFAFPFETIEDVIIENGTTLTVFNDNNFPGSTGRNAKLADDNEIIQILLPKALF
;
A
#
# COMPACT_ATOMS: atom_id res chain seq x y z
N ARG A 1 8.48 7.06 -6.08
CA ARG A 1 9.43 8.00 -5.48
C ARG A 1 9.80 9.08 -6.49
N ILE A 2 9.78 10.30 -6.03
CA ILE A 2 10.10 11.48 -6.83
C ILE A 2 11.23 12.22 -6.13
N LYS A 3 12.26 12.62 -6.89
CA LYS A 3 13.33 13.49 -6.39
C LYS A 3 13.17 14.87 -6.99
N LEU A 4 13.34 15.89 -6.16
CA LEU A 4 13.31 17.29 -6.55
C LEU A 4 14.67 17.94 -6.28
N ASN A 5 15.02 18.95 -7.09
CA ASN A 5 16.18 19.79 -6.79
C ASN A 5 15.81 20.90 -5.78
N GLU A 6 16.76 21.75 -5.41
CA GLU A 6 16.55 22.84 -4.45
C GLU A 6 15.48 23.85 -4.89
N SER A 7 15.26 23.98 -6.19
CA SER A 7 14.21 24.83 -6.75
C SER A 7 12.83 24.18 -6.80
N GLY A 8 12.70 22.93 -6.33
CA GLY A 8 11.45 22.17 -6.38
C GLY A 8 11.17 21.55 -7.74
N GLN A 9 12.11 21.54 -8.67
CA GLN A 9 11.93 20.92 -9.98
C GLN A 9 12.13 19.41 -9.91
N LEU A 10 11.31 18.67 -10.65
CA LEU A 10 11.45 17.22 -10.77
C LEU A 10 12.78 16.85 -11.42
N VAL A 11 13.63 16.12 -10.71
CA VAL A 11 14.93 15.62 -11.25
C VAL A 11 14.88 14.12 -11.55
N SER A 12 14.07 13.34 -10.87
CA SER A 12 13.87 11.92 -11.17
C SER A 12 12.57 11.39 -10.60
N ARG A 13 12.12 10.29 -11.21
CA ARG A 13 10.98 9.49 -10.72
C ARG A 13 11.40 8.03 -10.71
N GLU A 14 11.07 7.32 -9.64
CA GLU A 14 11.39 5.91 -9.48
C GLU A 14 10.18 5.19 -8.90
N ASP A 15 9.73 4.13 -9.55
CA ASP A 15 8.68 3.28 -9.04
C ASP A 15 9.29 2.28 -8.04
N LEU A 16 8.79 2.28 -6.80
CA LEU A 16 9.32 1.45 -5.71
C LEU A 16 8.51 0.18 -5.53
N VAL A 17 7.20 0.28 -5.60
CA VAL A 17 6.28 -0.83 -5.36
C VAL A 17 4.95 -0.57 -6.04
N ASP A 18 4.33 -1.65 -6.55
CA ASP A 18 2.95 -1.62 -7.03
C ASP A 18 2.03 -2.11 -5.91
N LEU A 19 1.19 -1.24 -5.39
CA LEU A 19 0.34 -1.54 -4.23
C LEU A 19 -0.72 -2.62 -4.52
N ILE A 20 -0.97 -2.97 -5.76
CA ILE A 20 -1.91 -4.04 -6.12
C ILE A 20 -1.22 -5.36 -6.47
N LYS A 21 0.11 -5.40 -6.42
CA LYS A 21 0.91 -6.61 -6.70
C LYS A 21 2.10 -6.71 -5.76
N ILE A 22 1.82 -6.96 -4.49
CA ILE A 22 2.86 -7.10 -3.47
C ILE A 22 3.09 -8.58 -3.20
N ALA A 23 4.34 -9.03 -3.25
CA ALA A 23 4.67 -10.41 -2.91
C ALA A 23 4.34 -10.69 -1.43
N ASN A 24 3.56 -11.72 -1.19
CA ASN A 24 3.12 -12.12 0.13
C ASN A 24 3.16 -13.65 0.26
N PRO A 25 4.36 -14.27 0.13
CA PRO A 25 4.47 -15.73 0.09
C PRO A 25 4.02 -16.41 1.39
N ASN A 26 4.06 -15.72 2.52
CA ASN A 26 3.66 -16.23 3.82
C ASN A 26 2.19 -15.91 4.16
N MET A 27 1.47 -15.31 3.27
CA MET A 27 0.04 -15.00 3.39
C MET A 27 -0.31 -14.31 4.73
N LEU A 28 0.32 -13.17 4.98
CA LEU A 28 0.30 -12.50 6.29
C LEU A 28 -0.97 -11.73 6.63
N TYR A 29 -1.97 -11.74 5.76
CA TYR A 29 -3.17 -10.91 5.97
C TYR A 29 -4.02 -11.31 7.17
N GLY A 30 -3.89 -12.39 7.77
CA GLY A 30 -4.77 -12.87 8.84
C GLY A 30 -6.06 -13.47 8.28
N THR A 31 -7.19 -13.29 8.97
CA THR A 31 -8.45 -13.90 8.54
C THR A 31 -9.21 -13.01 7.58
N ALA A 32 -9.29 -13.42 6.31
CA ALA A 32 -10.07 -12.73 5.29
C ALA A 32 -11.57 -13.07 5.42
N ARG A 33 -12.41 -12.10 5.09
CA ARG A 33 -13.86 -12.29 4.99
C ARG A 33 -14.20 -12.86 3.61
N ALA A 34 -15.34 -13.55 3.51
CA ALA A 34 -15.82 -14.02 2.21
C ALA A 34 -15.97 -12.85 1.22
N GLY A 35 -15.35 -12.97 0.06
CA GLY A 35 -15.36 -11.94 -0.97
C GLY A 35 -14.25 -10.90 -0.88
N ASP A 36 -13.38 -10.94 0.15
CA ASP A 36 -12.19 -10.10 0.19
C ASP A 36 -11.23 -10.46 -0.94
N ILE A 37 -10.64 -9.45 -1.55
CA ILE A 37 -9.66 -9.63 -2.64
C ILE A 37 -8.27 -9.19 -2.20
N GLY A 38 -7.24 -9.70 -2.88
CA GLY A 38 -5.87 -9.27 -2.67
C GLY A 38 -5.26 -9.70 -1.34
N THR A 39 -5.71 -10.80 -0.74
CA THR A 39 -5.28 -11.27 0.59
C THR A 39 -4.41 -12.53 0.55
N GLY A 40 -4.07 -13.01 -0.65
CA GLY A 40 -3.31 -14.24 -0.84
C GLY A 40 -1.81 -14.03 -1.02
N GLN A 41 -1.16 -14.92 -1.78
CA GLN A 41 0.28 -14.87 -2.06
C GLN A 41 0.70 -13.63 -2.84
N VAL A 42 -0.21 -13.09 -3.66
CA VAL A 42 -0.06 -11.76 -4.23
C VAL A 42 -1.02 -10.85 -3.46
N PHE A 43 -0.45 -9.99 -2.63
CA PHE A 43 -1.24 -9.06 -1.83
C PHE A 43 -1.56 -7.81 -2.63
N ALA A 44 -2.78 -7.31 -2.50
CA ALA A 44 -3.17 -6.02 -3.02
C ALA A 44 -3.62 -5.10 -1.88
N PHE A 45 -3.29 -3.82 -2.00
CA PHE A 45 -3.80 -2.74 -1.15
C PHE A 45 -4.75 -1.89 -2.01
N PRO A 46 -6.00 -2.34 -2.24
CA PRO A 46 -6.84 -1.89 -3.35
C PRO A 46 -7.72 -0.69 -2.99
N PHE A 47 -7.25 0.16 -2.12
CA PHE A 47 -8.03 1.27 -1.61
C PHE A 47 -7.92 2.49 -2.50
N GLU A 48 -9.02 3.20 -2.64
CA GLU A 48 -9.14 4.37 -3.50
C GLU A 48 -8.27 5.54 -3.01
N THR A 49 -8.19 5.74 -1.69
CA THR A 49 -7.43 6.82 -1.10
C THR A 49 -6.35 6.31 -0.18
N ILE A 50 -5.09 6.57 -0.54
CA ILE A 50 -3.94 6.34 0.33
C ILE A 50 -3.75 7.59 1.18
N GLU A 51 -3.86 7.44 2.50
CA GLU A 51 -3.81 8.57 3.42
C GLU A 51 -2.39 9.06 3.65
N ASP A 52 -1.47 8.14 3.88
CA ASP A 52 -0.09 8.50 4.19
C ASP A 52 0.87 7.35 3.94
N VAL A 53 2.15 7.69 3.79
CA VAL A 53 3.25 6.74 3.64
C VAL A 53 4.39 7.18 4.52
N ILE A 54 4.83 6.31 5.43
CA ILE A 54 5.93 6.57 6.34
C ILE A 54 7.10 5.67 5.98
N ILE A 55 8.29 6.24 5.86
CA ILE A 55 9.52 5.50 5.60
C ILE A 55 10.23 5.23 6.93
N GLU A 56 10.45 3.96 7.23
CA GLU A 56 11.16 3.53 8.43
C GLU A 56 12.44 2.80 8.04
N ASN A 57 13.55 3.18 8.66
CA ASN A 57 14.87 2.53 8.46
C ASN A 57 15.36 2.46 7.01
N GLY A 58 14.82 3.27 6.12
CA GLY A 58 15.19 3.27 4.70
C GLY A 58 14.73 2.06 3.89
N THR A 59 14.21 1.01 4.52
CA THR A 59 13.79 -0.23 3.86
C THR A 59 12.34 -0.60 4.08
N THR A 60 11.66 0.02 5.02
CA THR A 60 10.28 -0.31 5.37
C THR A 60 9.37 0.86 5.07
N LEU A 61 8.32 0.62 4.29
CA LEU A 61 7.23 1.56 4.08
C LEU A 61 6.04 1.14 4.91
N THR A 62 5.50 2.06 5.69
CA THR A 62 4.20 1.89 6.34
C THR A 62 3.18 2.69 5.56
N VAL A 63 2.15 2.02 5.08
CA VAL A 63 1.11 2.60 4.22
C VAL A 63 -0.25 2.37 4.85
N PHE A 64 -1.06 3.41 4.88
CA PHE A 64 -2.43 3.30 5.34
C PHE A 64 -3.40 4.13 4.50
N ASN A 65 -4.65 3.69 4.48
CA ASN A 65 -5.71 4.27 3.67
C ASN A 65 -6.67 5.11 4.51
N ASP A 66 -7.41 5.96 3.82
CA ASP A 66 -8.70 6.47 4.30
C ASP A 66 -9.79 5.55 3.74
N ASN A 67 -10.63 5.00 4.60
CA ASN A 67 -11.67 4.08 4.16
C ASN A 67 -12.79 4.75 3.34
N ASN A 68 -12.89 6.08 3.35
CA ASN A 68 -13.97 6.82 2.68
C ASN A 68 -15.36 6.29 3.03
N PHE A 69 -15.55 5.88 4.28
CA PHE A 69 -16.79 5.23 4.73
C PHE A 69 -18.01 6.14 4.50
N PRO A 70 -19.13 5.59 3.96
CA PRO A 70 -19.33 4.21 3.52
C PRO A 70 -19.11 4.00 2.01
N GLY A 71 -18.49 4.93 1.31
CA GLY A 71 -18.52 5.01 -0.15
C GLY A 71 -17.57 4.06 -0.88
N SER A 72 -16.49 3.60 -0.24
CA SER A 72 -15.44 2.83 -0.90
C SER A 72 -15.55 1.34 -0.61
N THR A 73 -15.35 0.49 -1.62
CA THR A 73 -15.48 -0.98 -1.53
C THR A 73 -14.33 -1.68 -2.26
N GLY A 74 -13.09 -1.22 -2.09
CA GLY A 74 -11.95 -1.78 -2.81
C GLY A 74 -11.54 -3.18 -2.36
N ARG A 75 -11.57 -3.47 -1.05
CA ARG A 75 -11.21 -4.79 -0.52
C ARG A 75 -12.28 -5.84 -0.77
N ASN A 76 -13.54 -5.45 -0.63
CA ASN A 76 -14.67 -6.36 -0.76
C ASN A 76 -15.82 -5.63 -1.44
N ALA A 77 -16.27 -6.13 -2.58
CA ALA A 77 -17.30 -5.48 -3.37
C ALA A 77 -18.65 -5.31 -2.64
N LYS A 78 -18.89 -6.08 -1.59
CA LYS A 78 -20.14 -6.09 -0.84
C LYS A 78 -20.07 -5.38 0.51
N LEU A 79 -18.89 -4.93 0.92
CA LEU A 79 -18.67 -4.34 2.23
C LEU A 79 -17.90 -3.03 2.09
N ALA A 80 -18.28 -2.04 2.89
CA ALA A 80 -17.51 -0.80 2.98
C ALA A 80 -16.09 -1.10 3.46
N ASP A 81 -15.11 -0.36 2.95
CA ASP A 81 -13.71 -0.51 3.35
C ASP A 81 -13.50 -0.16 4.81
N ASP A 82 -12.63 -0.93 5.46
CA ASP A 82 -12.04 -0.60 6.74
C ASP A 82 -10.76 0.21 6.52
N ASN A 83 -10.25 0.81 7.59
CA ASN A 83 -8.89 1.33 7.57
C ASN A 83 -7.91 0.17 7.75
N GLU A 84 -6.94 0.07 6.84
CA GLU A 84 -5.87 -0.91 6.92
C GLU A 84 -4.52 -0.22 6.98
N ILE A 85 -3.60 -0.82 7.71
CA ILE A 85 -2.21 -0.39 7.77
C ILE A 85 -1.35 -1.57 7.36
N ILE A 86 -0.45 -1.36 6.39
CA ILE A 86 0.50 -2.38 5.98
C ILE A 86 1.93 -1.86 6.09
N GLN A 87 2.84 -2.78 6.33
CA GLN A 87 4.28 -2.54 6.23
C GLN A 87 4.83 -3.33 5.05
N ILE A 88 5.57 -2.65 4.20
CA ILE A 88 6.18 -3.24 3.01
C ILE A 88 7.69 -3.19 3.19
N LEU A 89 8.33 -4.35 3.11
CA LEU A 89 9.78 -4.44 3.10
C LEU A 89 10.28 -4.26 1.67
N LEU A 90 11.07 -3.22 1.45
CA LEU A 90 11.65 -2.95 0.15
C LEU A 90 12.86 -3.87 -0.09
N PRO A 91 13.07 -4.33 -1.35
CA PRO A 91 14.23 -5.16 -1.67
C PRO A 91 15.55 -4.40 -1.59
N LYS A 92 15.50 -3.07 -1.51
CA LYS A 92 16.66 -2.19 -1.57
C LYS A 92 16.41 -0.97 -0.69
N ALA A 93 17.40 -0.59 0.11
CA ALA A 93 17.30 0.59 0.96
C ALA A 93 17.18 1.87 0.13
N LEU A 94 16.36 2.82 0.62
CA LEU A 94 16.21 4.14 -0.01
C LEU A 94 17.36 5.08 0.33
N PHE A 95 18.02 4.86 1.46
CA PHE A 95 19.15 5.66 1.90
C PHE A 95 20.02 4.89 2.89
#